data_aeaf313abe3528f91fc82f71c71bc04c
#
_entry.id   aeaf313abe3528f91fc82f71c71bc04c
#
_cell.length_a   1.000
_cell.length_b   1.000
_cell.length_c   1.000
_cell.angle_alpha   90.00
_cell.angle_beta   90.00
_cell.angle_gamma   90.00
#
_symmetry.space_group_name_H-M   'P 1'
#
loop_
_entity.id
_entity.type
_entity.pdbx_description
1 polymer ?
#
loop_
_entity_poly.entity_id
_entity_poly.type
_entity_poly.pdbx_seq_one_letter_code
_entity_poly.pdbx_strand_id
1 'polypeptide(L)'
;MQQLLSVEVTKAVKELYGVDLENIEFQSTRKEFEGDITVVVFSMLRHIKGNPVQIGENIGNYLKSNVKEVAGFNMVKGFLNIVIDTNYYLDFFNTNKAVSDFGFVTPDEKQGVMVEYSSPNTNKPLHLGHVRNNLLGYAVSNVLEASGKKVYKTQIINDRGIHICKSMLAWQKFGEGETPDSTGLKGDKLVGNYYCLLYTSPSPRDA
;
A
#
# COMPACT_ATOMS: atom_id res chain seq x y z
N MET A 1 18.17 -6.41 -6.34
CA MET A 1 19.49 -6.28 -5.72
C MET A 1 19.71 -7.30 -4.59
N GLN A 2 18.93 -7.35 -3.51
CA GLN A 2 19.17 -8.31 -2.41
C GLN A 2 19.20 -9.78 -2.87
N GLN A 3 18.31 -10.19 -3.79
CA GLN A 3 18.33 -11.56 -4.33
C GLN A 3 19.65 -11.87 -5.08
N LEU A 4 20.13 -10.94 -5.90
CA LEU A 4 21.40 -11.07 -6.60
C LEU A 4 22.55 -11.21 -5.60
N LEU A 5 22.63 -10.31 -4.61
CA LEU A 5 23.66 -10.37 -3.58
C LEU A 5 23.57 -11.65 -2.74
N SER A 6 22.36 -12.15 -2.45
CA SER A 6 22.19 -13.41 -1.73
C SER A 6 22.84 -14.58 -2.47
N VAL A 7 22.58 -14.68 -3.77
CA VAL A 7 23.19 -15.73 -4.62
C VAL A 7 24.70 -15.59 -4.65
N GLU A 8 25.21 -14.39 -4.88
CA GLU A 8 26.66 -14.17 -5.03
C GLU A 8 27.43 -14.29 -3.70
N VAL A 9 26.83 -13.88 -2.57
CA VAL A 9 27.42 -14.12 -1.23
C VAL A 9 27.44 -15.62 -0.91
N THR A 10 26.38 -16.37 -1.23
CA THR A 10 26.38 -17.84 -1.05
C THR A 10 27.48 -18.50 -1.89
N LYS A 11 27.66 -18.08 -3.14
CA LYS A 11 28.78 -18.58 -3.99
C LYS A 11 30.14 -18.23 -3.38
N ALA A 12 30.32 -16.97 -2.96
CA ALA A 12 31.57 -16.53 -2.32
C ALA A 12 31.92 -17.39 -1.11
N VAL A 13 30.92 -17.63 -0.23
CA VAL A 13 31.16 -18.46 0.96
C VAL A 13 31.45 -19.90 0.60
N LYS A 14 30.76 -20.46 -0.39
CA LYS A 14 31.04 -21.82 -0.86
C LYS A 14 32.43 -21.96 -1.46
N GLU A 15 32.88 -21.01 -2.28
CA GLU A 15 34.19 -21.05 -2.89
C GLU A 15 35.33 -20.79 -1.89
N LEU A 16 35.13 -19.83 -0.97
CA LEU A 16 36.17 -19.43 -0.02
C LEU A 16 36.28 -20.36 1.21
N TYR A 17 35.16 -20.95 1.63
CA TYR A 17 35.09 -21.68 2.91
C TYR A 17 34.51 -23.09 2.79
N GLY A 18 33.99 -23.48 1.61
CA GLY A 18 33.41 -24.81 1.38
C GLY A 18 32.08 -25.05 2.10
N VAL A 19 31.40 -23.98 2.51
CA VAL A 19 30.16 -24.04 3.30
C VAL A 19 28.97 -23.56 2.46
N ASP A 20 27.87 -24.30 2.47
CA ASP A 20 26.62 -23.86 1.90
C ASP A 20 25.79 -23.12 2.97
N LEU A 21 25.42 -21.86 2.70
CA LEU A 21 24.55 -21.06 3.56
C LEU A 21 23.12 -21.06 3.00
N GLU A 22 22.15 -21.38 3.84
CA GLU A 22 20.73 -21.36 3.46
C GLU A 22 20.15 -19.95 3.51
N ASN A 23 20.59 -19.13 4.46
CA ASN A 23 20.07 -17.79 4.67
C ASN A 23 21.19 -16.79 4.93
N ILE A 24 21.09 -15.63 4.29
CA ILE A 24 21.99 -14.49 4.50
C ILE A 24 21.14 -13.33 5.03
N GLU A 25 21.58 -12.76 6.14
CA GLU A 25 20.90 -11.63 6.74
C GLU A 25 21.37 -10.32 6.10
N PHE A 26 20.42 -9.57 5.54
CA PHE A 26 20.62 -8.24 4.96
C PHE A 26 19.89 -7.19 5.77
N GLN A 27 20.47 -6.00 5.86
CA GLN A 27 19.84 -4.81 6.42
C GLN A 27 20.27 -3.57 5.65
N SER A 28 19.54 -2.48 5.80
CA SER A 28 19.93 -1.19 5.23
C SER A 28 21.18 -0.68 5.95
N THR A 29 22.13 -0.16 5.18
CA THR A 29 23.33 0.45 5.77
C THR A 29 22.94 1.68 6.60
N ARG A 30 23.53 1.83 7.79
CA ARG A 30 23.31 2.98 8.64
C ARG A 30 23.85 4.25 7.99
N LYS A 31 23.18 5.38 8.23
CA LYS A 31 23.53 6.67 7.61
C LYS A 31 24.96 7.17 7.90
N GLU A 32 25.56 6.69 8.99
CA GLU A 32 26.92 7.05 9.39
C GLU A 32 28.01 6.31 8.60
N PHE A 33 27.62 5.29 7.84
CA PHE A 33 28.56 4.45 7.09
C PHE A 33 28.27 4.53 5.59
N GLU A 34 29.34 4.48 4.81
CA GLU A 34 29.22 4.37 3.36
C GLU A 34 28.72 2.98 2.97
N GLY A 35 27.77 2.93 2.05
CA GLY A 35 27.17 1.70 1.51
C GLY A 35 25.66 1.79 1.40
N ASP A 36 25.09 0.90 0.60
CA ASP A 36 23.67 0.81 0.33
C ASP A 36 23.02 -0.35 1.09
N ILE A 37 23.69 -1.50 1.09
CA ILE A 37 23.19 -2.74 1.69
C ILE A 37 24.27 -3.32 2.60
N THR A 38 23.87 -3.73 3.81
CA THR A 38 24.76 -4.37 4.79
C THR A 38 24.44 -5.85 4.87
N VAL A 39 25.49 -6.67 4.77
CA VAL A 39 25.45 -8.11 5.08
C VAL A 39 25.95 -8.32 6.52
N VAL A 40 25.17 -9.03 7.32
CA VAL A 40 25.50 -9.34 8.71
C VAL A 40 26.42 -10.57 8.75
N VAL A 41 27.72 -10.35 8.89
CA VAL A 41 28.69 -11.44 8.89
C VAL A 41 28.62 -12.32 10.15
N PHE A 42 28.12 -11.75 11.26
CA PHE A 42 27.99 -12.50 12.52
C PHE A 42 27.07 -13.73 12.42
N SER A 43 26.02 -13.67 11.62
CA SER A 43 25.12 -14.81 11.42
C SER A 43 25.84 -16.00 10.75
N MET A 44 26.87 -15.73 9.93
CA MET A 44 27.67 -16.74 9.22
C MET A 44 28.66 -17.47 10.13
N LEU A 45 29.05 -16.87 11.27
CA LEU A 45 29.99 -17.47 12.21
C LEU A 45 29.53 -18.79 12.84
N ARG A 46 28.22 -19.07 12.73
CA ARG A 46 27.68 -20.39 13.13
C ARG A 46 28.17 -21.52 12.22
N HIS A 47 28.53 -21.21 11.00
CA HIS A 47 28.89 -22.15 9.96
C HIS A 47 30.38 -22.02 9.55
N ILE A 48 30.96 -20.81 9.69
CA ILE A 48 32.32 -20.50 9.30
C ILE A 48 33.12 -20.11 10.54
N LYS A 49 34.24 -20.81 10.81
CA LYS A 49 35.13 -20.47 11.90
C LYS A 49 36.15 -19.41 11.46
N GLY A 50 36.29 -18.33 12.19
CA GLY A 50 37.26 -17.29 11.89
C GLY A 50 36.92 -15.91 12.45
N ASN A 51 37.75 -14.93 12.12
CA ASN A 51 37.52 -13.54 12.50
C ASN A 51 36.45 -12.94 11.57
N PRO A 52 35.34 -12.38 12.10
CA PRO A 52 34.26 -11.81 11.30
C PRO A 52 34.73 -10.70 10.35
N VAL A 53 35.74 -9.92 10.74
CA VAL A 53 36.29 -8.85 9.89
C VAL A 53 36.97 -9.46 8.67
N GLN A 54 37.81 -10.46 8.88
CA GLN A 54 38.54 -11.14 7.80
C GLN A 54 37.61 -11.88 6.85
N ILE A 55 36.56 -12.54 7.40
CA ILE A 55 35.53 -13.22 6.60
C ILE A 55 34.78 -12.20 5.73
N GLY A 56 34.36 -11.07 6.31
CA GLY A 56 33.68 -10.02 5.58
C GLY A 56 34.56 -9.38 4.50
N GLU A 57 35.86 -9.12 4.78
CA GLU A 57 36.80 -8.60 3.79
C GLU A 57 36.98 -9.56 2.61
N ASN A 58 37.14 -10.87 2.89
CA ASN A 58 37.28 -11.88 1.84
C ASN A 58 36.04 -11.94 0.96
N ILE A 59 34.83 -11.95 1.56
CA ILE A 59 33.57 -11.92 0.82
C ILE A 59 33.44 -10.60 0.04
N GLY A 60 33.75 -9.45 0.64
CA GLY A 60 33.70 -8.15 -0.01
C GLY A 60 34.62 -8.06 -1.22
N ASN A 61 35.87 -8.58 -1.11
CA ASN A 61 36.82 -8.64 -2.22
C ASN A 61 36.31 -9.56 -3.34
N TYR A 62 35.73 -10.71 -2.98
CA TYR A 62 35.12 -11.61 -3.96
C TYR A 62 33.99 -10.92 -4.73
N LEU A 63 33.05 -10.28 -4.02
CA LEU A 63 31.92 -9.57 -4.63
C LEU A 63 32.39 -8.45 -5.55
N LYS A 64 33.36 -7.63 -5.10
CA LYS A 64 33.92 -6.54 -5.90
C LYS A 64 34.59 -7.03 -7.18
N SER A 65 35.16 -8.22 -7.17
CA SER A 65 35.88 -8.78 -8.33
C SER A 65 34.94 -9.53 -9.30
N ASN A 66 33.85 -10.09 -8.81
CA ASN A 66 32.97 -10.99 -9.59
C ASN A 66 31.58 -10.43 -9.89
N VAL A 67 31.16 -9.35 -9.22
CA VAL A 67 29.80 -8.78 -9.36
C VAL A 67 29.93 -7.34 -9.86
N LYS A 68 29.56 -7.12 -11.10
CA LYS A 68 29.67 -5.80 -11.76
C LYS A 68 28.84 -4.70 -11.10
N GLU A 69 27.76 -5.08 -10.41
CA GLU A 69 26.86 -4.18 -9.68
C GLU A 69 27.46 -3.72 -8.34
N VAL A 70 28.63 -4.25 -7.93
CA VAL A 70 29.29 -3.87 -6.68
C VAL A 70 30.50 -2.97 -7.00
N ALA A 71 30.37 -1.68 -6.71
CA ALA A 71 31.44 -0.70 -6.86
C ALA A 71 32.53 -0.81 -5.78
N GLY A 72 32.11 -1.14 -4.57
CA GLY A 72 33.02 -1.24 -3.42
C GLY A 72 32.34 -1.81 -2.18
N PHE A 73 33.11 -1.86 -1.10
CA PHE A 73 32.58 -2.25 0.19
C PHE A 73 33.46 -1.66 1.32
N ASN A 74 32.88 -1.60 2.51
CA ASN A 74 33.63 -1.34 3.73
C ASN A 74 33.18 -2.28 4.86
N MET A 75 34.14 -2.57 5.77
CA MET A 75 33.89 -3.43 6.93
C MET A 75 33.84 -2.60 8.21
N VAL A 76 32.73 -2.65 8.93
CA VAL A 76 32.60 -1.96 10.20
C VAL A 76 32.05 -2.92 11.26
N LYS A 77 32.91 -3.28 12.23
CA LYS A 77 32.54 -4.10 13.40
C LYS A 77 31.75 -5.38 13.05
N GLY A 78 32.15 -6.10 11.98
CA GLY A 78 31.46 -7.34 11.56
C GLY A 78 30.25 -7.15 10.65
N PHE A 79 30.03 -5.93 10.17
CA PHE A 79 29.03 -5.59 9.17
C PHE A 79 29.73 -5.27 7.85
N LEU A 80 29.42 -6.04 6.81
CA LEU A 80 29.93 -5.82 5.47
C LEU A 80 28.96 -4.89 4.73
N ASN A 81 29.33 -3.63 4.59
CA ASN A 81 28.55 -2.62 3.88
C ASN A 81 28.97 -2.62 2.41
N ILE A 82 28.04 -2.89 1.53
CA ILE A 82 28.25 -3.00 0.08
C ILE A 82 27.83 -1.69 -0.58
N VAL A 83 28.69 -1.14 -1.41
CA VAL A 83 28.41 0.03 -2.25
C VAL A 83 27.99 -0.47 -3.63
N ILE A 84 26.78 -0.12 -4.05
CA ILE A 84 26.23 -0.49 -5.34
C ILE A 84 26.68 0.50 -6.41
N ASP A 85 27.02 0.00 -7.58
CA ASP A 85 27.43 0.84 -8.72
C ASP A 85 26.26 1.72 -9.16
N THR A 86 26.53 3.02 -9.39
CA THR A 86 25.51 4.00 -9.80
C THR A 86 24.84 3.61 -11.12
N ASN A 87 25.56 2.95 -12.02
CA ASN A 87 25.01 2.51 -13.29
C ASN A 87 23.86 1.50 -13.11
N TYR A 88 23.91 0.67 -12.05
CA TYR A 88 22.81 -0.23 -11.73
C TYR A 88 21.47 0.55 -11.53
N TYR A 89 21.51 1.64 -10.78
CA TYR A 89 20.33 2.47 -10.53
C TYR A 89 19.89 3.21 -11.79
N LEU A 90 20.84 3.70 -12.58
CA LEU A 90 20.54 4.36 -13.85
C LEU A 90 19.90 3.40 -14.86
N ASP A 91 20.43 2.19 -14.97
CA ASP A 91 19.91 1.16 -15.86
C ASP A 91 18.50 0.72 -15.41
N PHE A 92 18.30 0.53 -14.10
CA PHE A 92 17.02 0.24 -13.54
C PHE A 92 15.98 1.35 -13.83
N PHE A 93 16.37 2.61 -13.61
CA PHE A 93 15.52 3.75 -13.93
C PHE A 93 15.20 3.81 -15.41
N ASN A 94 16.21 3.70 -16.28
CA ASN A 94 16.03 3.78 -17.72
C ASN A 94 15.14 2.66 -18.28
N THR A 95 15.25 1.47 -17.73
CA THR A 95 14.42 0.32 -18.10
C THR A 95 12.95 0.51 -17.69
N ASN A 96 12.72 1.11 -16.51
CA ASN A 96 11.38 1.16 -15.93
C ASN A 96 10.64 2.49 -16.09
N LYS A 97 11.33 3.59 -16.43
CA LYS A 97 10.73 4.94 -16.50
C LYS A 97 9.54 5.09 -17.48
N ALA A 98 9.45 4.20 -18.47
CA ALA A 98 8.37 4.21 -19.47
C ALA A 98 7.34 3.08 -19.24
N VAL A 99 7.51 2.27 -18.20
CA VAL A 99 6.61 1.16 -17.87
C VAL A 99 5.43 1.69 -17.07
N SER A 100 4.24 1.73 -17.68
CA SER A 100 3.04 2.35 -17.07
C SER A 100 2.46 1.54 -15.89
N ASP A 101 2.74 0.27 -15.85
CA ASP A 101 2.31 -0.68 -14.81
C ASP A 101 3.44 -1.12 -13.88
N PHE A 102 4.53 -0.34 -13.81
CA PHE A 102 5.64 -0.61 -12.91
C PHE A 102 5.17 -0.70 -11.46
N GLY A 103 5.50 -1.81 -10.80
CA GLY A 103 5.08 -2.10 -9.43
C GLY A 103 3.73 -2.82 -9.31
N PHE A 104 3.00 -3.00 -10.40
CA PHE A 104 1.79 -3.81 -10.39
C PHE A 104 2.13 -5.30 -10.36
N VAL A 105 1.36 -6.04 -9.59
CA VAL A 105 1.47 -7.50 -9.49
C VAL A 105 0.48 -8.14 -10.47
N THR A 106 0.90 -9.21 -11.14
CA THR A 106 0.00 -9.98 -12.01
C THR A 106 -1.24 -10.42 -11.22
N PRO A 107 -2.46 -10.18 -11.74
CA PRO A 107 -3.70 -10.51 -11.04
C PRO A 107 -3.83 -12.00 -10.71
N ASP A 108 -4.17 -12.32 -9.47
CA ASP A 108 -4.63 -13.63 -9.04
C ASP A 108 -6.16 -13.61 -8.89
N GLU A 109 -6.86 -14.18 -9.85
CA GLU A 109 -8.33 -14.18 -9.86
C GLU A 109 -8.96 -14.99 -8.71
N LYS A 110 -8.19 -15.86 -8.05
CA LYS A 110 -8.64 -16.65 -6.91
C LYS A 110 -8.74 -15.84 -5.62
N GLN A 111 -8.07 -14.67 -5.55
CA GLN A 111 -8.06 -13.81 -4.38
C GLN A 111 -8.97 -12.60 -4.58
N GLY A 112 -10.29 -12.82 -4.51
CA GLY A 112 -11.28 -11.73 -4.57
C GLY A 112 -11.38 -10.96 -3.26
N VAL A 113 -11.42 -9.61 -3.34
CA VAL A 113 -11.65 -8.70 -2.22
C VAL A 113 -12.83 -7.81 -2.55
N MET A 114 -13.78 -7.72 -1.64
CA MET A 114 -14.90 -6.79 -1.76
C MET A 114 -14.57 -5.50 -1.00
N VAL A 115 -14.73 -4.36 -1.66
CA VAL A 115 -14.56 -3.04 -1.05
C VAL A 115 -15.88 -2.29 -1.16
N GLU A 116 -16.55 -2.12 -0.02
CA GLU A 116 -17.79 -1.35 0.05
C GLU A 116 -17.46 0.10 0.39
N TYR A 117 -17.96 1.02 -0.44
CA TYR A 117 -17.88 2.45 -0.21
C TYR A 117 -18.98 3.17 -1.00
N SER A 118 -19.14 4.48 -0.79
CA SER A 118 -20.18 5.26 -1.48
C SER A 118 -21.63 4.83 -1.15
N SER A 119 -21.88 4.54 0.14
CA SER A 119 -23.20 4.10 0.64
C SER A 119 -23.88 5.19 1.51
N PRO A 120 -24.09 6.42 1.01
CA PRO A 120 -24.76 7.48 1.77
C PRO A 120 -26.25 7.22 1.89
N ASN A 121 -26.89 7.83 2.91
CA ASN A 121 -28.34 7.88 2.97
C ASN A 121 -28.88 8.70 1.79
N THR A 122 -29.94 8.22 1.14
CA THR A 122 -30.53 8.84 -0.05
C THR A 122 -31.38 10.08 0.24
N ASN A 123 -31.72 10.32 1.50
CA ASN A 123 -32.65 11.37 1.95
C ASN A 123 -31.97 12.70 2.31
N LYS A 124 -30.74 12.94 1.91
CA LYS A 124 -30.01 14.19 2.16
C LYS A 124 -28.88 14.40 1.17
N PRO A 125 -28.51 15.66 0.89
CA PRO A 125 -27.36 15.98 0.04
C PRO A 125 -26.05 15.42 0.57
N LEU A 126 -25.11 15.14 -0.34
CA LEU A 126 -23.77 14.75 0.00
C LEU A 126 -23.00 15.90 0.64
N HIS A 127 -22.12 15.59 1.55
CA HIS A 127 -21.18 16.54 2.17
C HIS A 127 -19.74 16.05 2.05
N LEU A 128 -18.77 16.86 2.44
CA LEU A 128 -17.33 16.56 2.31
C LEU A 128 -16.93 15.21 2.94
N GLY A 129 -17.60 14.78 4.01
CA GLY A 129 -17.38 13.46 4.60
C GLY A 129 -17.67 12.31 3.65
N HIS A 130 -18.72 12.42 2.83
CA HIS A 130 -19.06 11.43 1.81
C HIS A 130 -18.01 11.43 0.68
N VAL A 131 -17.58 12.62 0.23
CA VAL A 131 -16.54 12.76 -0.78
C VAL A 131 -15.24 12.12 -0.32
N ARG A 132 -14.82 12.40 0.93
CA ARG A 132 -13.64 11.76 1.54
C ARG A 132 -13.77 10.23 1.54
N ASN A 133 -14.92 9.70 1.95
CA ASN A 133 -15.14 8.26 2.00
C ASN A 133 -15.05 7.61 0.60
N ASN A 134 -15.63 8.28 -0.41
CA ASN A 134 -15.56 7.83 -1.79
C ASN A 134 -14.12 7.79 -2.31
N LEU A 135 -13.34 8.85 -2.07
CA LEU A 135 -11.94 8.91 -2.47
C LEU A 135 -11.09 7.86 -1.77
N LEU A 136 -11.33 7.62 -0.47
CA LEU A 136 -10.62 6.57 0.28
C LEU A 136 -10.96 5.18 -0.26
N GLY A 137 -12.23 4.86 -0.47
CA GLY A 137 -12.65 3.56 -0.99
C GLY A 137 -12.10 3.31 -2.40
N TYR A 138 -12.13 4.32 -3.25
CA TYR A 138 -11.55 4.24 -4.59
C TYR A 138 -10.02 4.03 -4.54
N ALA A 139 -9.30 4.81 -3.72
CA ALA A 139 -7.86 4.68 -3.58
C ALA A 139 -7.44 3.31 -3.04
N VAL A 140 -8.13 2.81 -2.01
CA VAL A 140 -7.89 1.46 -1.45
C VAL A 140 -8.13 0.39 -2.51
N SER A 141 -9.23 0.51 -3.29
CA SER A 141 -9.54 -0.41 -4.38
C SER A 141 -8.41 -0.46 -5.41
N ASN A 142 -7.90 0.69 -5.84
CA ASN A 142 -6.81 0.77 -6.82
C ASN A 142 -5.50 0.16 -6.29
N VAL A 143 -5.18 0.38 -5.01
CA VAL A 143 -3.98 -0.23 -4.38
C VAL A 143 -4.12 -1.75 -4.32
N LEU A 144 -5.30 -2.26 -3.98
CA LEU A 144 -5.57 -3.70 -3.96
C LEU A 144 -5.50 -4.30 -5.37
N GLU A 145 -6.06 -3.63 -6.39
CA GLU A 145 -5.94 -4.04 -7.79
C GLU A 145 -4.47 -4.08 -8.23
N ALA A 146 -3.71 -3.04 -7.92
CA ALA A 146 -2.28 -2.98 -8.23
C ALA A 146 -1.47 -4.08 -7.51
N SER A 147 -1.92 -4.52 -6.33
CA SER A 147 -1.33 -5.66 -5.60
C SER A 147 -1.71 -7.04 -6.15
N GLY A 148 -2.41 -7.11 -7.28
CA GLY A 148 -2.81 -8.35 -7.94
C GLY A 148 -4.09 -8.97 -7.40
N LYS A 149 -4.90 -8.24 -6.62
CA LYS A 149 -6.18 -8.74 -6.13
C LYS A 149 -7.31 -8.40 -7.09
N LYS A 150 -8.26 -9.33 -7.27
CA LYS A 150 -9.52 -9.05 -7.96
C LYS A 150 -10.42 -8.25 -7.02
N VAL A 151 -10.69 -6.98 -7.34
CA VAL A 151 -11.50 -6.11 -6.49
C VAL A 151 -12.93 -5.98 -7.00
N TYR A 152 -13.87 -6.22 -6.10
CA TYR A 152 -15.30 -5.97 -6.33
C TYR A 152 -15.69 -4.69 -5.59
N LYS A 153 -15.90 -3.61 -6.34
CA LYS A 153 -16.36 -2.32 -5.82
C LYS A 153 -17.87 -2.39 -5.65
N THR A 154 -18.36 -2.27 -4.42
CA THR A 154 -19.77 -2.42 -4.07
C THR A 154 -20.27 -1.21 -3.31
N GLN A 155 -21.58 -0.98 -3.37
CA GLN A 155 -22.26 0.02 -2.56
C GLN A 155 -23.61 -0.50 -2.11
N ILE A 156 -24.07 0.00 -0.98
CA ILE A 156 -25.45 -0.21 -0.50
C ILE A 156 -26.25 1.04 -0.84
N ILE A 157 -27.36 0.86 -1.52
CA ILE A 157 -28.34 1.93 -1.71
C ILE A 157 -29.21 1.97 -0.45
N ASN A 158 -28.96 2.96 0.40
CA ASN A 158 -29.63 3.08 1.69
C ASN A 158 -30.93 3.90 1.54
N ASP A 159 -31.94 3.27 0.97
CA ASP A 159 -33.26 3.86 0.71
C ASP A 159 -34.32 3.39 1.72
N ARG A 160 -33.96 2.58 2.70
CA ARG A 160 -34.85 2.03 3.73
C ARG A 160 -34.27 2.26 5.14
N GLY A 161 -35.07 2.83 6.00
CA GLY A 161 -34.71 3.07 7.39
C GLY A 161 -35.51 4.20 8.03
N ILE A 162 -35.37 4.38 9.35
CA ILE A 162 -36.20 5.33 10.10
C ILE A 162 -36.07 6.78 9.61
N HIS A 163 -34.88 7.19 9.18
CA HIS A 163 -34.64 8.54 8.66
C HIS A 163 -35.34 8.76 7.31
N ILE A 164 -35.31 7.72 6.46
CA ILE A 164 -35.99 7.74 5.16
C ILE A 164 -37.51 7.80 5.39
N CYS A 165 -38.07 6.94 6.26
CA CYS A 165 -39.47 6.94 6.62
C CYS A 165 -39.92 8.28 7.20
N LYS A 166 -39.12 8.94 8.02
CA LYS A 166 -39.40 10.27 8.54
C LYS A 166 -39.50 11.32 7.42
N SER A 167 -38.58 11.32 6.47
CA SER A 167 -38.60 12.23 5.32
C SER A 167 -39.86 12.01 4.47
N MET A 168 -40.19 10.75 4.20
CA MET A 168 -41.42 10.38 3.45
C MET A 168 -42.68 10.83 4.17
N LEU A 169 -42.77 10.60 5.47
CA LEU A 169 -43.90 11.01 6.27
C LEU A 169 -44.07 12.55 6.30
N ALA A 170 -42.97 13.28 6.42
CA ALA A 170 -42.99 14.73 6.35
C ALA A 170 -43.46 15.23 4.99
N TRP A 171 -42.97 14.65 3.90
CA TRP A 171 -43.43 14.98 2.55
C TRP A 171 -44.92 14.68 2.35
N GLN A 172 -45.38 13.51 2.81
CA GLN A 172 -46.83 13.18 2.73
C GLN A 172 -47.72 14.15 3.50
N LYS A 173 -47.24 14.65 4.65
CA LYS A 173 -48.06 15.55 5.50
C LYS A 173 -47.98 17.02 5.07
N PHE A 174 -46.88 17.47 4.53
CA PHE A 174 -46.58 18.88 4.35
C PHE A 174 -46.15 19.24 2.93
N GLY A 175 -45.99 18.25 2.05
CA GLY A 175 -45.39 18.47 0.72
C GLY A 175 -46.39 18.84 -0.37
N GLU A 176 -47.69 18.76 -0.08
CA GLU A 176 -48.79 19.17 -1.01
C GLU A 176 -48.62 18.65 -2.45
N GLY A 177 -47.91 17.52 -2.61
CA GLY A 177 -47.63 16.91 -3.90
C GLY A 177 -46.41 17.48 -4.63
N GLU A 178 -45.58 18.28 -3.97
CA GLU A 178 -44.31 18.76 -4.57
C GLU A 178 -43.45 17.63 -5.09
N THR A 179 -42.86 17.85 -6.26
CA THR A 179 -41.90 16.95 -6.91
C THR A 179 -40.62 17.72 -7.29
N PRO A 180 -39.51 17.03 -7.60
CA PRO A 180 -38.34 17.70 -8.15
C PRO A 180 -38.66 18.54 -9.39
N ASP A 181 -39.55 18.06 -10.26
CA ASP A 181 -39.93 18.76 -11.49
C ASP A 181 -40.75 20.02 -11.19
N SER A 182 -41.69 19.96 -10.22
CA SER A 182 -42.54 21.10 -9.86
C SER A 182 -41.76 22.20 -9.12
N THR A 183 -40.74 21.81 -8.35
CA THR A 183 -39.95 22.76 -7.54
C THR A 183 -38.63 23.20 -8.20
N GLY A 184 -38.16 22.51 -9.24
CA GLY A 184 -36.87 22.71 -9.85
C GLY A 184 -35.67 22.31 -8.93
N LEU A 185 -35.94 21.68 -7.81
CA LEU A 185 -34.92 21.21 -6.88
C LEU A 185 -34.43 19.81 -7.27
N LYS A 186 -33.16 19.51 -6.95
CA LYS A 186 -32.68 18.13 -7.00
C LYS A 186 -33.43 17.27 -5.97
N GLY A 187 -33.65 15.99 -6.30
CA GLY A 187 -34.40 15.07 -5.45
C GLY A 187 -33.85 14.94 -4.04
N ASP A 188 -32.55 14.83 -3.89
CA ASP A 188 -31.85 14.76 -2.60
C ASP A 188 -32.03 16.04 -1.77
N LYS A 189 -32.10 17.21 -2.43
CA LYS A 189 -32.30 18.50 -1.78
C LYS A 189 -33.78 18.64 -1.32
N LEU A 190 -34.73 18.26 -2.18
CA LEU A 190 -36.14 18.27 -1.85
C LEU A 190 -36.42 17.39 -0.63
N VAL A 191 -36.02 16.13 -0.68
CA VAL A 191 -36.22 15.17 0.41
C VAL A 191 -35.47 15.60 1.69
N GLY A 192 -34.29 16.20 1.54
CA GLY A 192 -33.49 16.74 2.65
C GLY A 192 -34.22 17.88 3.40
N ASN A 193 -34.98 18.73 2.69
CA ASN A 193 -35.78 19.77 3.31
C ASN A 193 -36.84 19.18 4.23
N TYR A 194 -37.53 18.13 3.80
CA TYR A 194 -38.53 17.42 4.62
C TYR A 194 -37.94 16.66 5.78
N TYR A 195 -36.72 16.13 5.64
CA TYR A 195 -35.98 15.52 6.75
C TYR A 195 -35.73 16.55 7.87
N CYS A 196 -35.27 17.74 7.53
CA CYS A 196 -35.01 18.81 8.48
C CYS A 196 -36.33 19.27 9.16
N LEU A 197 -37.42 19.38 8.41
CA LEU A 197 -38.71 19.80 8.94
C LEU A 197 -39.21 18.90 10.08
N LEU A 198 -39.10 17.59 9.93
CA LEU A 198 -39.58 16.65 10.94
C LEU A 198 -38.60 16.52 12.12
N TYR A 199 -37.31 16.81 11.91
CA TYR A 199 -36.28 16.78 12.95
C TYR A 199 -36.36 17.96 13.91
N THR A 200 -36.84 19.13 13.39
CA THR A 200 -37.00 20.36 14.18
C THR A 200 -38.42 20.48 14.79
N SER A 201 -39.38 19.62 14.42
CA SER A 201 -40.67 19.58 15.06
C SER A 201 -40.57 19.02 16.48
N PRO A 202 -41.20 19.64 17.47
CA PRO A 202 -41.18 19.15 18.85
C PRO A 202 -41.67 17.70 18.93
N SER A 203 -40.91 16.86 19.59
CA SER A 203 -41.28 15.48 19.86
C SER A 203 -42.40 15.45 20.90
N PRO A 204 -43.32 14.46 20.88
CA PRO A 204 -44.25 14.26 21.97
C PRO A 204 -43.61 14.06 23.36
N ARG A 205 -42.28 13.89 23.39
CA ARG A 205 -41.48 13.84 24.62
C ARG A 205 -41.03 15.22 25.11
N ASP A 206 -41.14 16.25 24.28
CA ASP A 206 -40.74 17.62 24.60
C ASP A 206 -41.98 18.48 25.01
N ALA A 207 -43.17 17.85 25.12
CA ALA A 207 -44.42 18.44 25.56
C ALA A 207 -44.76 18.12 27.01
#